data_47c2356133df2ec35e6fa0205f9c39a8
#
_entry.id   47c2356133df2ec35e6fa0205f9c39a8
#
_cell.length_a   1.000
_cell.length_b   1.000
_cell.length_c   1.000
_cell.angle_alpha   90.00
_cell.angle_beta   90.00
_cell.angle_gamma   90.00
#
_symmetry.space_group_name_H-M   'P 1'
#
loop_
_entity.id
_entity.type
_entity.pdbx_description
1 polymer ?
#
loop_
_entity_poly.entity_id
_entity_poly.type
_entity_poly.pdbx_seq_one_letter_code
_entity_poly.pdbx_strand_id
1 'polypeptide(L)'
;MTARANTRSVRSFMRQPGDKLNILTFATHERYEENLCRTGHNFYSLRDGGKEWDTAYAPIPENYYILNELPEWLDIDLVLSHTSCNRLQLAHDVLSQTVGNVNQISVPIIRHCHVLPDIRYDVNEQTESYRQIPVDVNSFISDFNRAQWGYTEDNSFVIPHGVDTEFWNPETPSKSETKNKIDYPPFCLNVVNYFPDRNWCCGFDLWREVTKNLPTLVKGKSSNHAFSRPAEDKDELRYYYQQARLFLNTSLHSPIPTVILEAMACGCPIVSTETCMIPEVIEHGVNGFMSNDPEELRAYCIKLLEDKDLAVKMGNAARTTIEEKYNLGNFVSNWNNLIYKSIGEFKC
;
A
#
# COMPACT_ATOMS: atom_id res chain seq x y z
N MET A 1 30.11 10.11 -24.04
CA MET A 1 29.03 10.54 -23.12
C MET A 1 27.75 10.94 -23.87
N THR A 2 27.83 11.81 -24.89
CA THR A 2 26.66 12.19 -25.72
C THR A 2 25.95 11.02 -26.42
N ALA A 3 26.68 9.99 -26.87
CA ALA A 3 26.10 8.83 -27.51
C ALA A 3 25.18 7.97 -26.60
N ARG A 4 25.46 7.96 -25.28
CA ARG A 4 24.68 7.17 -24.32
C ARG A 4 23.35 7.84 -23.97
N ALA A 5 23.32 9.16 -23.82
CA ALA A 5 22.10 9.92 -23.64
C ALA A 5 21.16 9.74 -24.85
N ASN A 6 21.72 9.83 -26.06
CA ASN A 6 20.97 9.59 -27.28
C ASN A 6 20.46 8.15 -27.38
N THR A 7 21.22 7.16 -26.89
CA THR A 7 20.80 5.76 -26.91
C THR A 7 19.60 5.51 -25.95
N ARG A 8 19.61 6.11 -24.76
CA ARG A 8 18.47 6.02 -23.82
C ARG A 8 17.21 6.65 -24.39
N SER A 9 17.33 7.86 -24.91
CA SER A 9 16.23 8.55 -25.59
C SER A 9 15.66 7.72 -26.75
N VAL A 10 16.53 7.19 -27.61
CA VAL A 10 16.12 6.34 -28.74
C VAL A 10 15.42 5.05 -28.25
N ARG A 11 15.92 4.40 -27.20
CA ARG A 11 15.28 3.18 -26.68
C ARG A 11 13.89 3.44 -26.11
N SER A 12 13.70 4.51 -25.32
CA SER A 12 12.37 4.87 -24.84
C SER A 12 11.39 5.11 -26.00
N PHE A 13 11.85 5.72 -27.08
CA PHE A 13 11.05 5.90 -28.32
C PHE A 13 10.69 4.60 -29.02
N MET A 14 11.48 3.53 -28.85
CA MET A 14 11.27 2.24 -29.52
C MET A 14 10.41 1.27 -28.68
N ARG A 15 10.19 1.54 -27.40
CA ARG A 15 9.37 0.69 -26.55
C ARG A 15 7.91 0.69 -27.00
N GLN A 16 7.31 -0.49 -26.98
CA GLN A 16 5.92 -0.71 -27.33
C GLN A 16 5.15 -1.22 -26.10
N PRO A 17 3.83 -1.06 -26.05
CA PRO A 17 3.01 -1.74 -25.06
C PRO A 17 3.28 -3.25 -25.06
N GLY A 18 3.60 -3.82 -23.90
CA GLY A 18 3.99 -5.23 -23.75
C GLY A 18 5.49 -5.48 -23.67
N ASP A 19 6.35 -4.50 -24.03
CA ASP A 19 7.78 -4.64 -23.82
C ASP A 19 8.16 -4.63 -22.34
N LYS A 20 9.10 -5.49 -21.95
CA LYS A 20 9.66 -5.49 -20.60
C LYS A 20 10.57 -4.28 -20.40
N LEU A 21 10.27 -3.47 -19.40
CA LEU A 21 10.98 -2.23 -19.10
C LEU A 21 11.92 -2.37 -17.91
N ASN A 22 12.93 -1.53 -17.85
CA ASN A 22 13.82 -1.35 -16.70
C ASN A 22 13.41 -0.10 -15.94
N ILE A 23 12.85 -0.28 -14.75
CA ILE A 23 12.30 0.78 -13.90
C ILE A 23 13.24 1.02 -12.74
N LEU A 24 13.76 2.26 -12.60
CA LEU A 24 14.47 2.68 -11.41
C LEU A 24 13.45 3.00 -10.30
N THR A 25 13.63 2.41 -9.13
CA THR A 25 12.75 2.62 -7.97
C THR A 25 13.55 2.71 -6.66
N PHE A 26 12.83 2.88 -5.55
CA PHE A 26 13.37 2.93 -4.19
C PHE A 26 12.44 2.16 -3.26
N ALA A 27 12.99 1.26 -2.45
CA ALA A 27 12.21 0.38 -1.59
C ALA A 27 11.23 1.16 -0.70
N THR A 28 9.97 0.78 -0.70
CA THR A 28 8.93 1.38 0.15
C THR A 28 8.27 0.37 1.08
N HIS A 29 7.49 -0.55 0.56
CA HIS A 29 6.76 -1.55 1.34
C HIS A 29 6.76 -2.88 0.59
N GLU A 30 7.31 -3.92 1.20
CA GLU A 30 7.63 -5.19 0.56
C GLU A 30 6.43 -5.84 -0.15
N ARG A 31 5.26 -5.87 0.50
CA ARG A 31 4.03 -6.43 -0.10
C ARG A 31 3.52 -5.62 -1.28
N TYR A 32 3.69 -4.29 -1.22
CA TYR A 32 3.33 -3.44 -2.35
C TYR A 32 4.26 -3.66 -3.54
N GLU A 33 5.56 -3.70 -3.30
CA GLU A 33 6.59 -3.95 -4.32
C GLU A 33 6.46 -5.36 -4.91
N GLU A 34 6.14 -6.39 -4.08
CA GLU A 34 5.84 -7.74 -4.55
C GLU A 34 4.69 -7.73 -5.56
N ASN A 35 3.60 -7.01 -5.25
CA ASN A 35 2.46 -6.85 -6.14
C ASN A 35 2.82 -6.05 -7.41
N LEU A 36 3.62 -5.00 -7.27
CA LEU A 36 4.08 -4.19 -8.39
C LEU A 36 4.94 -5.00 -9.36
N CYS A 37 5.75 -5.92 -8.88
CA CYS A 37 6.56 -6.81 -9.71
C CYS A 37 5.72 -7.75 -10.60
N ARG A 38 4.43 -7.96 -10.27
CA ARG A 38 3.49 -8.72 -11.11
C ARG A 38 3.17 -8.02 -12.44
N THR A 39 3.53 -6.74 -12.61
CA THR A 39 3.48 -6.05 -13.91
C THR A 39 4.42 -6.64 -14.94
N GLY A 40 5.40 -7.45 -14.52
CA GLY A 40 6.34 -8.17 -15.40
C GLY A 40 7.58 -7.36 -15.78
N HIS A 41 7.68 -6.09 -15.40
CA HIS A 41 8.87 -5.25 -15.63
C HIS A 41 10.02 -5.61 -14.70
N ASN A 42 11.23 -5.13 -15.01
CA ASN A 42 12.37 -5.22 -14.11
C ASN A 42 12.41 -3.99 -13.21
N PHE A 43 12.51 -4.18 -11.91
CA PHE A 43 12.62 -3.11 -10.93
C PHE A 43 14.03 -3.07 -10.35
N TYR A 44 14.69 -1.95 -10.49
CA TYR A 44 16.02 -1.71 -9.98
C TYR A 44 15.92 -0.72 -8.80
N SER A 45 15.96 -1.26 -7.58
CA SER A 45 15.81 -0.49 -6.36
C SER A 45 17.18 0.00 -5.89
N LEU A 46 17.40 1.31 -5.99
CA LEU A 46 18.63 1.92 -5.50
C LEU A 46 18.52 2.12 -3.98
N ARG A 47 19.55 1.69 -3.23
CA ARG A 47 19.67 1.96 -1.80
C ARG A 47 19.91 3.44 -1.57
N ASP A 48 19.11 4.03 -0.70
CA ASP A 48 19.17 5.45 -0.32
C ASP A 48 19.60 5.67 1.14
N GLY A 49 20.09 4.60 1.80
CA GLY A 49 20.38 4.60 3.24
C GLY A 49 19.15 4.53 4.14
N GLY A 50 17.95 4.41 3.53
CA GLY A 50 16.67 4.30 4.21
C GLY A 50 16.28 2.86 4.54
N LYS A 51 15.06 2.49 4.15
CA LYS A 51 14.51 1.18 4.44
C LYS A 51 15.18 0.07 3.61
N GLU A 52 15.60 -1.01 4.27
CA GLU A 52 16.00 -2.25 3.62
C GLU A 52 14.79 -3.20 3.47
N TRP A 53 14.87 -4.11 2.50
CA TRP A 53 13.85 -5.13 2.28
C TRP A 53 13.83 -6.14 3.43
N ASP A 54 12.68 -6.32 4.06
CA ASP A 54 12.45 -7.29 5.12
C ASP A 54 11.70 -8.51 4.56
N THR A 55 12.41 -9.62 4.38
CA THR A 55 11.85 -10.85 3.80
C THR A 55 10.78 -11.53 4.67
N ALA A 56 10.61 -11.11 5.93
CA ALA A 56 9.50 -11.54 6.77
C ALA A 56 8.14 -11.02 6.28
N TYR A 57 8.13 -9.91 5.54
CA TYR A 57 6.89 -9.34 4.98
C TYR A 57 6.57 -9.88 3.59
N ALA A 58 7.58 -10.03 2.73
CA ALA A 58 7.44 -10.63 1.40
C ALA A 58 8.80 -11.13 0.88
N PRO A 59 8.86 -12.22 0.09
CA PRO A 59 10.08 -12.63 -0.59
C PRO A 59 10.48 -11.57 -1.61
N ILE A 60 11.79 -11.49 -1.93
CA ILE A 60 12.25 -10.62 -3.02
C ILE A 60 11.86 -11.29 -4.35
N PRO A 61 11.07 -10.61 -5.21
CA PRO A 61 10.71 -11.14 -6.53
C PRO A 61 11.91 -11.30 -7.46
N GLU A 62 11.86 -12.25 -8.40
CA GLU A 62 12.96 -12.52 -9.34
C GLU A 62 13.29 -11.33 -10.25
N ASN A 63 12.34 -10.44 -10.50
CA ASN A 63 12.48 -9.24 -11.31
C ASN A 63 12.70 -7.95 -10.47
N TYR A 64 13.09 -8.09 -9.19
CA TYR A 64 13.41 -6.98 -8.30
C TYR A 64 14.88 -7.05 -7.87
N TYR A 65 15.66 -6.05 -8.24
CA TYR A 65 17.12 -6.01 -8.06
C TYR A 65 17.49 -4.88 -7.12
N ILE A 66 18.14 -5.20 -5.99
CA ILE A 66 18.60 -4.20 -5.02
C ILE A 66 20.03 -3.79 -5.38
N LEU A 67 20.25 -2.50 -5.62
CA LEU A 67 21.51 -1.94 -6.08
C LEU A 67 22.07 -0.95 -5.07
N ASN A 68 23.41 -0.96 -4.87
CA ASN A 68 24.11 0.08 -4.13
C ASN A 68 24.40 1.31 -5.01
N GLU A 69 24.64 1.08 -6.30
CA GLU A 69 24.90 2.10 -7.31
C GLU A 69 24.26 1.67 -8.65
N LEU A 70 23.95 2.64 -9.50
CA LEU A 70 23.40 2.37 -10.81
C LEU A 70 24.50 1.99 -11.78
N PRO A 71 24.57 0.72 -12.26
CA PRO A 71 25.60 0.28 -13.18
C PRO A 71 25.59 1.09 -14.48
N GLU A 72 26.78 1.40 -14.99
CA GLU A 72 26.91 2.18 -16.22
C GLU A 72 26.25 1.55 -17.45
N TRP A 73 26.20 0.22 -17.52
CA TRP A 73 25.62 -0.53 -18.63
C TRP A 73 24.09 -0.63 -18.56
N LEU A 74 23.49 -0.29 -17.40
CA LEU A 74 22.05 -0.42 -17.19
C LEU A 74 21.32 0.78 -17.78
N ASP A 75 20.52 0.54 -18.78
CA ASP A 75 19.60 1.53 -19.34
C ASP A 75 18.29 1.50 -18.56
N ILE A 76 17.89 2.65 -18.05
CA ILE A 76 16.60 2.85 -17.37
C ILE A 76 15.60 3.42 -18.38
N ASP A 77 14.41 2.85 -18.40
CA ASP A 77 13.30 3.29 -19.28
C ASP A 77 12.37 4.29 -18.55
N LEU A 78 12.24 4.19 -17.22
CA LEU A 78 11.32 4.99 -16.40
C LEU A 78 11.82 5.05 -14.95
N VAL A 79 11.53 6.14 -14.27
CA VAL A 79 11.68 6.28 -12.81
C VAL A 79 10.33 6.18 -12.14
N LEU A 80 10.21 5.29 -11.14
CA LEU A 80 9.07 5.22 -10.25
C LEU A 80 9.52 5.58 -8.84
N SER A 81 9.15 6.76 -8.36
CA SER A 81 9.46 7.21 -7.01
C SER A 81 8.22 7.16 -6.12
N HIS A 82 8.38 6.56 -4.94
CA HIS A 82 7.32 6.49 -3.95
C HIS A 82 7.49 7.60 -2.91
N THR A 83 6.58 8.56 -2.91
CA THR A 83 6.29 9.58 -1.87
C THR A 83 7.43 10.52 -1.44
N SER A 84 8.70 10.17 -1.54
CA SER A 84 9.80 10.95 -0.93
C SER A 84 10.41 11.96 -1.90
N CYS A 85 10.43 13.24 -1.51
CA CYS A 85 11.12 14.28 -2.27
C CYS A 85 12.63 14.01 -2.39
N ASN A 86 13.27 13.49 -1.34
CA ASN A 86 14.71 13.19 -1.35
C ASN A 86 15.05 12.09 -2.37
N ARG A 87 14.17 11.11 -2.56
CA ARG A 87 14.35 10.03 -3.53
C ARG A 87 14.24 10.52 -4.96
N LEU A 88 13.35 11.48 -5.22
CA LEU A 88 13.26 12.13 -6.52
C LEU A 88 14.54 12.92 -6.82
N GLN A 89 15.06 13.67 -5.85
CA GLN A 89 16.33 14.36 -6.01
C GLN A 89 17.48 13.38 -6.25
N LEU A 90 17.54 12.28 -5.51
CA LEU A 90 18.53 11.22 -5.74
C LEU A 90 18.42 10.61 -7.13
N ALA A 91 17.21 10.37 -7.63
CA ALA A 91 17.00 9.89 -9.00
C ALA A 91 17.51 10.89 -10.05
N HIS A 92 17.25 12.18 -9.85
CA HIS A 92 17.79 13.24 -10.70
C HIS A 92 19.32 13.26 -10.68
N ASP A 93 19.93 13.18 -9.51
CA ASP A 93 21.40 13.22 -9.34
C ASP A 93 22.07 12.02 -10.01
N VAL A 94 21.55 10.81 -9.77
CA VAL A 94 22.09 9.57 -10.33
C VAL A 94 21.96 9.53 -11.86
N LEU A 95 20.80 9.92 -12.40
CA LEU A 95 20.59 9.90 -13.84
C LEU A 95 21.32 11.06 -14.55
N SER A 96 21.45 12.22 -13.92
CA SER A 96 22.23 13.34 -14.48
C SER A 96 23.71 13.05 -14.53
N GLN A 97 24.29 12.38 -13.55
CA GLN A 97 25.69 11.94 -13.55
C GLN A 97 26.03 11.02 -14.71
N THR A 98 25.09 10.14 -15.11
CA THR A 98 25.30 9.22 -16.23
C THR A 98 25.17 9.87 -17.60
N VAL A 99 24.59 11.09 -17.69
CA VAL A 99 24.32 11.79 -18.96
C VAL A 99 25.30 12.93 -19.23
N GLY A 100 26.16 13.29 -18.27
CA GLY A 100 27.17 14.35 -18.38
C GLY A 100 26.59 15.71 -18.74
N ASN A 101 26.57 16.60 -17.79
CA ASN A 101 26.27 18.05 -17.93
C ASN A 101 24.88 18.45 -18.49
N VAL A 102 23.90 17.58 -18.47
CA VAL A 102 22.54 17.93 -18.89
C VAL A 102 21.61 17.84 -17.68
N ASN A 103 21.07 18.96 -17.29
CA ASN A 103 20.05 19.05 -16.21
C ASN A 103 18.71 18.40 -16.62
N GLN A 104 18.69 17.48 -17.57
CA GLN A 104 17.50 16.81 -18.07
C GLN A 104 17.66 15.30 -17.95
N ILE A 105 16.76 14.70 -17.19
CA ILE A 105 16.53 13.26 -17.20
C ILE A 105 15.85 12.94 -18.54
N SER A 106 16.41 11.99 -19.28
CA SER A 106 15.90 11.57 -20.60
C SER A 106 14.84 10.47 -20.52
N VAL A 107 14.26 10.23 -19.36
CA VAL A 107 13.23 9.19 -19.12
C VAL A 107 12.12 9.76 -18.24
N PRO A 108 10.86 9.31 -18.42
CA PRO A 108 9.73 9.80 -17.64
C PRO A 108 9.85 9.44 -16.16
N ILE A 109 9.32 10.31 -15.32
CA ILE A 109 9.27 10.14 -13.86
C ILE A 109 7.81 10.07 -13.42
N ILE A 110 7.44 8.94 -12.84
CA ILE A 110 6.19 8.77 -12.11
C ILE A 110 6.47 8.95 -10.62
N ARG A 111 5.73 9.84 -9.96
CA ARG A 111 5.68 9.94 -8.51
C ARG A 111 4.37 9.34 -8.02
N HIS A 112 4.46 8.28 -7.20
CA HIS A 112 3.30 7.61 -6.62
C HIS A 112 3.23 7.85 -5.11
N CYS A 113 2.12 8.40 -4.64
CA CYS A 113 1.95 8.80 -3.25
C CYS A 113 1.12 7.79 -2.45
N HIS A 114 1.71 7.24 -1.39
CA HIS A 114 1.08 6.27 -0.48
C HIS A 114 0.66 6.87 0.86
N VAL A 115 0.98 8.13 1.12
CA VAL A 115 0.78 8.76 2.42
C VAL A 115 -0.08 10.01 2.30
N LEU A 116 -0.64 10.44 3.43
CA LEU A 116 -1.28 11.74 3.54
C LEU A 116 -0.25 12.79 4.01
N PRO A 117 -0.49 14.09 3.77
CA PRO A 117 0.25 15.13 4.47
C PRO A 117 0.14 14.92 5.98
N ASP A 118 1.23 15.11 6.70
CA ASP A 118 1.26 14.92 8.16
C ASP A 118 0.61 16.12 8.87
N ILE A 119 -0.56 15.91 9.45
CA ILE A 119 -1.35 16.97 10.12
C ILE A 119 -0.69 17.57 11.36
N ARG A 120 0.42 17.03 11.84
CA ARG A 120 1.22 17.58 12.95
C ARG A 120 2.11 18.74 12.51
N TYR A 121 2.25 18.95 11.20
CA TYR A 121 3.03 20.00 10.58
C TYR A 121 2.16 20.83 9.62
N ASP A 122 2.69 21.93 9.12
CA ASP A 122 1.95 22.75 8.15
C ASP A 122 1.68 21.97 6.85
N VAL A 123 0.41 21.68 6.61
CA VAL A 123 -0.03 20.91 5.43
C VAL A 123 0.19 21.71 4.13
N ASN A 124 0.06 23.03 4.17
CA ASN A 124 0.27 23.87 2.97
C ASN A 124 1.74 23.88 2.58
N GLU A 125 2.66 23.99 3.56
CA GLU A 125 4.10 23.93 3.31
C GLU A 125 4.48 22.56 2.73
N GLN A 126 3.94 21.46 3.27
CA GLN A 126 4.19 20.12 2.76
C GLN A 126 3.71 19.95 1.32
N THR A 127 2.49 20.38 1.02
CA THR A 127 1.89 20.24 -0.32
C THR A 127 2.61 21.15 -1.33
N GLU A 128 3.04 22.34 -0.94
CA GLU A 128 3.82 23.23 -1.79
C GLU A 128 5.21 22.62 -2.08
N SER A 129 5.93 22.18 -1.06
CA SER A 129 7.22 21.51 -1.23
C SER A 129 7.12 20.26 -2.12
N TYR A 130 6.03 19.51 -1.98
CA TYR A 130 5.77 18.33 -2.81
C TYR A 130 5.60 18.70 -4.29
N ARG A 131 4.96 19.84 -4.60
CA ARG A 131 4.74 20.30 -5.98
C ARG A 131 5.99 20.91 -6.62
N GLN A 132 6.91 21.46 -5.83
CA GLN A 132 8.11 22.12 -6.34
C GLN A 132 9.07 21.18 -7.05
N ILE A 133 9.05 19.87 -6.73
CA ILE A 133 9.88 18.89 -7.43
C ILE A 133 9.15 18.42 -8.69
N PRO A 134 9.67 18.76 -9.89
CA PRO A 134 9.02 18.42 -11.14
C PRO A 134 9.04 16.92 -11.38
N VAL A 135 7.91 16.40 -11.85
CA VAL A 135 7.73 15.03 -12.32
C VAL A 135 6.80 15.05 -13.53
N ASP A 136 6.89 14.03 -14.39
CA ASP A 136 6.03 13.96 -15.57
C ASP A 136 4.61 13.51 -15.19
N VAL A 137 4.50 12.60 -14.22
CA VAL A 137 3.22 12.02 -13.80
C VAL A 137 3.13 11.92 -12.28
N ASN A 138 2.00 12.38 -11.75
CA ASN A 138 1.62 12.15 -10.36
C ASN A 138 0.53 11.08 -10.28
N SER A 139 0.69 10.13 -9.36
CA SER A 139 -0.33 9.13 -9.07
C SER A 139 -0.53 8.94 -7.57
N PHE A 140 -1.72 8.54 -7.20
CA PHE A 140 -2.18 8.43 -5.81
C PHE A 140 -2.92 7.10 -5.61
N ILE A 141 -3.07 6.68 -4.36
CA ILE A 141 -3.76 5.42 -4.05
C ILE A 141 -5.28 5.55 -3.97
N SER A 142 -5.81 6.78 -3.90
CA SER A 142 -7.24 7.07 -3.87
C SER A 142 -7.55 8.52 -4.26
N ASP A 143 -8.84 8.81 -4.48
CA ASP A 143 -9.34 10.17 -4.72
C ASP A 143 -9.15 11.05 -3.49
N PHE A 144 -9.41 10.54 -2.30
CA PHE A 144 -9.15 11.26 -1.05
C PHE A 144 -7.67 11.61 -0.92
N ASN A 145 -6.76 10.65 -1.12
CA ASN A 145 -5.32 10.87 -1.04
C ASN A 145 -4.88 11.95 -2.04
N ARG A 146 -5.35 11.87 -3.29
CA ARG A 146 -5.10 12.86 -4.34
C ARG A 146 -5.52 14.26 -3.93
N ALA A 147 -6.74 14.41 -3.43
CA ALA A 147 -7.30 15.68 -3.00
C ALA A 147 -6.52 16.30 -1.81
N GLN A 148 -6.05 15.49 -0.85
CA GLN A 148 -5.25 15.96 0.29
C GLN A 148 -3.91 16.59 -0.15
N TRP A 149 -3.34 16.14 -1.28
CA TRP A 149 -2.15 16.74 -1.87
C TRP A 149 -2.46 17.88 -2.84
N GLY A 150 -3.74 18.22 -3.02
CA GLY A 150 -4.21 19.31 -3.86
C GLY A 150 -4.12 19.05 -5.36
N TYR A 151 -4.26 17.81 -5.78
CA TYR A 151 -4.33 17.38 -7.17
C TYR A 151 -5.76 17.09 -7.60
N THR A 152 -6.01 17.11 -8.91
CA THR A 152 -7.30 16.85 -9.56
C THR A 152 -7.17 15.70 -10.57
N GLU A 153 -8.30 15.28 -11.15
CA GLU A 153 -8.33 14.25 -12.20
C GLU A 153 -7.60 14.68 -13.48
N ASP A 154 -7.58 15.97 -13.78
CA ASP A 154 -6.99 16.51 -15.01
C ASP A 154 -5.45 16.42 -15.02
N ASN A 155 -4.81 16.31 -13.85
CA ASN A 155 -3.36 16.41 -13.73
C ASN A 155 -2.72 15.24 -12.94
N SER A 156 -3.50 14.19 -12.66
CA SER A 156 -3.00 13.05 -11.88
C SER A 156 -3.84 11.79 -12.10
N PHE A 157 -3.31 10.67 -11.63
CA PHE A 157 -3.93 9.35 -11.73
C PHE A 157 -4.21 8.77 -10.35
N VAL A 158 -5.19 7.88 -10.28
CA VAL A 158 -5.43 7.06 -9.09
C VAL A 158 -5.21 5.60 -9.44
N ILE A 159 -4.32 4.93 -8.67
CA ILE A 159 -4.10 3.49 -8.74
C ILE A 159 -4.29 2.92 -7.34
N PRO A 160 -5.46 2.35 -7.05
CA PRO A 160 -5.72 1.71 -5.76
C PRO A 160 -4.78 0.55 -5.48
N HIS A 161 -4.61 0.21 -4.21
CA HIS A 161 -3.86 -0.98 -3.82
C HIS A 161 -4.44 -2.24 -4.46
N GLY A 162 -3.57 -3.17 -4.85
CA GLY A 162 -3.95 -4.51 -5.27
C GLY A 162 -3.80 -5.53 -4.14
N VAL A 163 -4.71 -6.49 -4.10
CA VAL A 163 -4.70 -7.61 -3.15
C VAL A 163 -4.67 -8.91 -3.93
N ASP A 164 -3.75 -9.80 -3.57
CA ASP A 164 -3.70 -11.16 -4.08
C ASP A 164 -4.84 -11.99 -3.44
N THR A 165 -5.99 -12.02 -4.11
CA THR A 165 -7.21 -12.71 -3.62
C THR A 165 -7.11 -14.24 -3.69
N GLU A 166 -6.11 -14.77 -4.39
CA GLU A 166 -5.80 -16.20 -4.36
C GLU A 166 -5.06 -16.58 -3.08
N PHE A 167 -4.17 -15.71 -2.62
CA PHE A 167 -3.49 -15.90 -1.35
C PHE A 167 -4.38 -15.48 -0.17
N TRP A 168 -4.88 -14.26 -0.16
CA TRP A 168 -5.78 -13.76 0.89
C TRP A 168 -7.20 -14.21 0.61
N ASN A 169 -7.60 -15.33 1.17
CA ASN A 169 -8.92 -15.92 0.96
C ASN A 169 -9.42 -16.65 2.23
N PRO A 170 -10.74 -16.87 2.36
CA PRO A 170 -11.32 -17.53 3.53
C PRO A 170 -11.16 -19.07 3.52
N GLU A 171 -10.88 -19.67 2.37
CA GLU A 171 -11.05 -21.12 2.14
C GLU A 171 -9.74 -21.91 2.26
N THR A 172 -8.63 -21.32 1.82
CA THR A 172 -7.34 -22.05 1.83
C THR A 172 -6.82 -22.16 3.26
N PRO A 173 -6.67 -23.38 3.80
CA PRO A 173 -6.11 -23.58 5.13
C PRO A 173 -4.70 -22.98 5.23
N SER A 174 -4.46 -22.23 6.28
CA SER A 174 -3.13 -21.72 6.59
C SER A 174 -2.25 -22.87 7.11
N LYS A 175 -0.94 -22.81 6.85
CA LYS A 175 0.03 -23.74 7.45
C LYS A 175 0.02 -23.66 8.98
N SER A 176 -0.36 -22.51 9.54
CA SER A 176 -0.51 -22.33 10.98
C SER A 176 -1.71 -23.08 11.55
N GLU A 177 -2.76 -23.30 10.76
CA GLU A 177 -3.92 -24.12 11.15
C GLU A 177 -3.53 -25.58 11.40
N THR A 178 -2.59 -26.11 10.61
CA THR A 178 -2.10 -27.48 10.77
C THR A 178 -1.18 -27.67 11.98
N LYS A 179 -0.52 -26.58 12.42
CA LYS A 179 0.42 -26.63 13.56
C LYS A 179 -0.24 -26.37 14.90
N ASN A 180 -1.26 -25.50 14.94
CA ASN A 180 -1.92 -25.08 16.18
C ASN A 180 -3.42 -24.91 15.93
N LYS A 181 -4.21 -25.99 16.00
CA LYS A 181 -5.67 -25.88 16.09
C LYS A 181 -6.06 -25.24 17.42
N ILE A 182 -6.01 -23.91 17.51
CA ILE A 182 -6.58 -23.19 18.63
C ILE A 182 -8.00 -22.79 18.19
N ASP A 183 -8.98 -23.35 18.87
CA ASP A 183 -10.39 -22.92 18.72
C ASP A 183 -10.53 -21.59 19.48
N TYR A 184 -10.37 -20.48 18.74
CA TYR A 184 -10.53 -19.16 19.32
C TYR A 184 -12.01 -18.87 19.55
N PRO A 185 -12.42 -18.37 20.75
CA PRO A 185 -13.73 -17.73 20.86
C PRO A 185 -13.81 -16.54 19.89
N PRO A 186 -15.03 -16.10 19.51
CA PRO A 186 -15.18 -14.92 18.67
C PRO A 186 -14.40 -13.74 19.22
N PHE A 187 -13.57 -13.07 18.40
CA PHE A 187 -12.74 -11.94 18.81
C PHE A 187 -12.66 -10.85 17.74
N CYS A 188 -12.33 -9.64 18.18
CA CYS A 188 -11.96 -8.53 17.33
C CYS A 188 -10.46 -8.59 17.06
N LEU A 189 -10.08 -8.61 15.78
CA LEU A 189 -8.68 -8.52 15.37
C LEU A 189 -8.32 -7.07 15.04
N ASN A 190 -7.13 -6.65 15.47
CA ASN A 190 -6.50 -5.41 15.03
C ASN A 190 -5.05 -5.68 14.61
N VAL A 191 -4.60 -5.11 13.49
CA VAL A 191 -3.25 -5.32 12.96
C VAL A 191 -2.57 -3.97 12.76
N VAL A 192 -1.70 -3.59 13.68
CA VAL A 192 -1.01 -2.30 13.68
C VAL A 192 0.39 -2.43 14.29
N ASN A 193 1.40 -1.94 13.59
CA ASN A 193 2.76 -1.83 14.13
C ASN A 193 2.88 -0.59 15.01
N TYR A 194 3.53 -0.74 16.20
CA TYR A 194 3.80 0.34 17.14
C TYR A 194 2.54 1.12 17.54
N PHE A 195 1.45 0.39 17.83
CA PHE A 195 0.13 0.95 18.02
C PHE A 195 0.07 2.05 19.08
N PRO A 196 0.59 1.86 20.31
CA PRO A 196 0.59 2.92 21.32
C PRO A 196 1.38 4.16 20.88
N ASP A 197 2.54 3.96 20.24
CA ASP A 197 3.43 5.04 19.85
C ASP A 197 2.86 5.87 18.68
N ARG A 198 1.95 5.26 17.92
CA ARG A 198 1.26 5.86 16.77
C ARG A 198 -0.18 6.25 17.07
N ASN A 199 -0.50 6.54 18.33
CA ASN A 199 -1.86 6.89 18.75
C ASN A 199 -2.46 8.03 17.92
N TRP A 200 -1.69 9.06 17.59
CA TRP A 200 -2.13 10.23 16.82
C TRP A 200 -2.74 9.91 15.44
N CYS A 201 -2.31 8.84 14.79
CA CYS A 201 -2.83 8.43 13.48
C CYS A 201 -3.56 7.09 13.51
N CYS A 202 -3.26 6.21 14.45
CA CYS A 202 -3.85 4.87 14.52
C CYS A 202 -4.96 4.72 15.55
N GLY A 203 -5.15 5.72 16.44
CA GLY A 203 -6.27 5.77 17.39
C GLY A 203 -6.21 4.70 18.49
N PHE A 204 -5.05 4.56 19.13
CA PHE A 204 -4.88 3.58 20.22
C PHE A 204 -5.81 3.84 21.42
N ASP A 205 -6.00 5.11 21.82
CA ASP A 205 -6.90 5.43 22.92
C ASP A 205 -8.36 5.13 22.56
N LEU A 206 -8.78 5.45 21.33
CA LEU A 206 -10.09 5.07 20.81
C LEU A 206 -10.27 3.54 20.82
N TRP A 207 -9.25 2.79 20.36
CA TRP A 207 -9.28 1.34 20.41
C TRP A 207 -9.47 0.81 21.82
N ARG A 208 -8.77 1.36 22.83
CA ARG A 208 -8.90 0.96 24.23
C ARG A 208 -10.30 1.20 24.77
N GLU A 209 -10.92 2.31 24.39
CA GLU A 209 -12.28 2.66 24.78
C GLU A 209 -13.30 1.70 24.16
N VAL A 210 -13.26 1.54 22.84
CA VAL A 210 -14.15 0.65 22.06
C VAL A 210 -14.06 -0.80 22.53
N THR A 211 -12.86 -1.29 22.80
CA THR A 211 -12.62 -2.71 23.10
C THR A 211 -12.67 -3.07 24.57
N LYS A 212 -12.98 -2.14 25.46
CA LYS A 212 -13.04 -2.40 26.91
C LYS A 212 -13.93 -3.61 27.24
N ASN A 213 -13.33 -4.66 27.81
CA ASN A 213 -13.98 -5.94 28.14
C ASN A 213 -14.52 -6.73 26.92
N LEU A 214 -14.08 -6.42 25.70
CA LEU A 214 -14.33 -7.27 24.53
C LEU A 214 -13.15 -8.24 24.30
N PRO A 215 -13.42 -9.43 23.77
CA PRO A 215 -12.35 -10.34 23.34
C PRO A 215 -11.61 -9.72 22.15
N THR A 216 -10.33 -9.44 22.33
CA THR A 216 -9.50 -8.77 21.31
C THR A 216 -8.16 -9.45 21.13
N LEU A 217 -7.64 -9.38 19.91
CA LEU A 217 -6.28 -9.77 19.58
C LEU A 217 -5.62 -8.65 18.76
N VAL A 218 -4.45 -8.20 19.19
CA VAL A 218 -3.63 -7.24 18.44
C VAL A 218 -2.42 -7.92 17.87
N LYS A 219 -2.16 -7.74 16.58
CA LYS A 219 -0.95 -8.20 15.88
C LYS A 219 -0.17 -7.01 15.35
N GLY A 220 1.14 -7.07 15.48
CA GLY A 220 2.07 -6.05 15.00
C GLY A 220 3.30 -5.91 15.87
N LYS A 221 4.34 -5.27 15.33
CA LYS A 221 5.56 -4.93 16.11
C LYS A 221 5.19 -3.98 17.24
N SER A 222 5.74 -4.20 18.42
CA SER A 222 5.54 -3.35 19.59
C SER A 222 6.79 -3.33 20.46
N SER A 223 7.05 -2.20 21.13
CA SER A 223 8.05 -2.12 22.19
C SER A 223 7.64 -2.95 23.43
N ASN A 224 6.34 -3.20 23.59
CA ASN A 224 5.78 -4.08 24.62
C ASN A 224 5.29 -5.41 24.01
N HIS A 225 6.13 -6.44 24.03
CA HIS A 225 5.80 -7.76 23.49
C HIS A 225 4.64 -8.47 24.20
N ALA A 226 4.34 -8.10 25.46
CA ALA A 226 3.18 -8.62 26.17
C ALA A 226 1.87 -8.07 25.61
N PHE A 227 1.89 -6.86 25.02
CA PHE A 227 0.74 -6.23 24.41
C PHE A 227 0.48 -6.78 22.99
N SER A 228 1.51 -6.87 22.16
CA SER A 228 1.39 -7.30 20.77
C SER A 228 2.70 -7.89 20.25
N ARG A 229 2.59 -8.88 19.40
CA ARG A 229 3.70 -9.42 18.59
C ARG A 229 3.28 -9.48 17.12
N PRO A 230 4.22 -9.30 16.18
CA PRO A 230 3.91 -9.49 14.76
C PRO A 230 3.50 -10.93 14.48
N ALA A 231 2.83 -11.16 13.37
CA ALA A 231 2.77 -12.47 12.76
C ALA A 231 4.19 -12.88 12.30
N GLU A 232 4.49 -14.16 12.33
CA GLU A 232 5.79 -14.70 11.90
C GLU A 232 5.99 -14.50 10.39
N ASP A 233 4.91 -14.69 9.65
CA ASP A 233 4.85 -14.49 8.21
C ASP A 233 3.43 -14.09 7.75
N LYS A 234 3.25 -13.92 6.43
CA LYS A 234 1.95 -13.58 5.84
C LYS A 234 0.93 -14.71 5.95
N ASP A 235 1.37 -15.97 6.05
CA ASP A 235 0.48 -17.12 6.21
C ASP A 235 -0.12 -17.18 7.62
N GLU A 236 0.68 -16.90 8.67
CA GLU A 236 0.17 -16.76 10.03
C GLU A 236 -0.80 -15.54 10.13
N LEU A 237 -0.51 -14.45 9.43
CA LEU A 237 -1.40 -13.29 9.41
C LEU A 237 -2.74 -13.62 8.75
N ARG A 238 -2.72 -14.35 7.62
CA ARG A 238 -3.94 -14.85 6.96
C ARG A 238 -4.77 -15.72 7.90
N TYR A 239 -4.12 -16.61 8.67
CA TYR A 239 -4.80 -17.43 9.66
C TYR A 239 -5.58 -16.59 10.67
N TYR A 240 -4.99 -15.49 11.18
CA TYR A 240 -5.71 -14.62 12.11
C TYR A 240 -6.91 -13.91 11.46
N TYR A 241 -6.80 -13.47 10.21
CA TYR A 241 -7.94 -12.91 9.49
C TYR A 241 -9.07 -13.93 9.32
N GLN A 242 -8.75 -15.17 9.03
CA GLN A 242 -9.74 -16.27 8.88
C GLN A 242 -10.40 -16.65 10.20
N GLN A 243 -9.70 -16.54 11.33
CA GLN A 243 -10.24 -16.88 12.66
C GLN A 243 -10.99 -15.72 13.32
N ALA A 244 -10.71 -14.50 12.94
CA ALA A 244 -11.34 -13.32 13.54
C ALA A 244 -12.84 -13.25 13.20
N ARG A 245 -13.65 -12.86 14.18
CA ARG A 245 -15.06 -12.59 13.95
C ARG A 245 -15.27 -11.27 13.21
N LEU A 246 -14.40 -10.31 13.44
CA LEU A 246 -14.35 -9.02 12.77
C LEU A 246 -12.94 -8.43 12.85
N PHE A 247 -12.63 -7.52 11.93
CA PHE A 247 -11.45 -6.68 11.98
C PHE A 247 -11.84 -5.28 12.44
N LEU A 248 -11.20 -4.77 13.49
CA LEU A 248 -11.42 -3.44 14.02
C LEU A 248 -10.30 -2.49 13.58
N ASN A 249 -10.65 -1.40 12.92
CA ASN A 249 -9.75 -0.31 12.59
C ASN A 249 -10.17 0.98 13.30
N THR A 250 -9.25 1.59 14.05
CA THR A 250 -9.50 2.85 14.76
C THR A 250 -8.62 3.99 14.25
N SER A 251 -8.12 3.88 13.02
CA SER A 251 -7.23 4.90 12.45
C SER A 251 -7.92 6.26 12.32
N LEU A 252 -7.23 7.31 12.79
CA LEU A 252 -7.71 8.69 12.79
C LEU A 252 -7.16 9.48 11.58
N HIS A 253 -5.92 9.18 11.17
CA HIS A 253 -5.27 9.82 10.04
C HIS A 253 -4.34 8.84 9.35
N SER A 254 -4.87 8.11 8.39
CA SER A 254 -4.12 7.12 7.60
C SER A 254 -4.75 7.01 6.22
N PRO A 255 -3.97 6.92 5.15
CA PRO A 255 -4.48 6.35 3.91
C PRO A 255 -4.94 4.93 4.22
N ILE A 256 -5.66 4.28 3.31
CA ILE A 256 -6.20 2.95 3.64
C ILE A 256 -5.10 1.99 4.07
N PRO A 257 -5.18 1.40 5.27
CA PRO A 257 -4.27 0.35 5.67
C PRO A 257 -4.49 -0.90 4.79
N THR A 258 -3.44 -1.42 4.17
CA THR A 258 -3.52 -2.66 3.36
C THR A 258 -4.11 -3.83 4.14
N VAL A 259 -3.91 -3.86 5.46
CA VAL A 259 -4.45 -4.88 6.37
C VAL A 259 -5.99 -4.93 6.38
N ILE A 260 -6.68 -3.82 6.10
CA ILE A 260 -8.14 -3.81 5.93
C ILE A 260 -8.51 -4.58 4.67
N LEU A 261 -7.84 -4.29 3.55
CA LEU A 261 -8.11 -4.96 2.29
C LEU A 261 -7.79 -6.47 2.36
N GLU A 262 -6.71 -6.84 3.05
CA GLU A 262 -6.34 -8.23 3.31
C GLU A 262 -7.40 -8.95 4.17
N ALA A 263 -7.89 -8.30 5.24
CA ALA A 263 -8.95 -8.83 6.09
C ALA A 263 -10.26 -9.02 5.30
N MET A 264 -10.67 -8.03 4.51
CA MET A 264 -11.84 -8.12 3.63
C MET A 264 -11.69 -9.26 2.62
N ALA A 265 -10.52 -9.42 2.00
CA ALA A 265 -10.23 -10.52 1.08
C ALA A 265 -10.36 -11.89 1.75
N CYS A 266 -10.03 -12.01 3.04
CA CYS A 266 -10.23 -13.21 3.84
C CYS A 266 -11.68 -13.40 4.32
N GLY A 267 -12.63 -12.56 3.89
CA GLY A 267 -14.02 -12.63 4.32
C GLY A 267 -14.26 -12.15 5.75
N CYS A 268 -13.37 -11.35 6.31
CA CYS A 268 -13.51 -10.78 7.64
C CYS A 268 -14.26 -9.43 7.55
N PRO A 269 -15.44 -9.26 8.19
CA PRO A 269 -16.15 -8.00 8.16
C PRO A 269 -15.41 -6.93 8.94
N ILE A 270 -15.55 -5.66 8.52
CA ILE A 270 -14.83 -4.53 9.08
C ILE A 270 -15.72 -3.70 9.99
N VAL A 271 -15.18 -3.30 11.14
CA VAL A 271 -15.67 -2.16 11.93
C VAL A 271 -14.56 -1.10 11.93
N SER A 272 -14.88 0.12 11.52
CA SER A 272 -13.86 1.16 11.32
C SER A 272 -14.36 2.55 11.69
N THR A 273 -13.40 3.43 12.02
CA THR A 273 -13.63 4.86 11.92
C THR A 273 -14.01 5.25 10.51
N GLU A 274 -14.84 6.28 10.36
CA GLU A 274 -15.23 6.89 9.09
C GLU A 274 -14.26 8.04 8.77
N THR A 275 -12.99 7.70 8.53
CA THR A 275 -11.92 8.69 8.32
C THR A 275 -11.16 8.44 7.03
N CYS A 276 -10.60 9.50 6.48
CA CYS A 276 -9.74 9.46 5.30
C CYS A 276 -10.41 8.72 4.13
N MET A 277 -9.75 7.72 3.56
CA MET A 277 -10.30 6.99 2.42
C MET A 277 -11.11 5.73 2.80
N ILE A 278 -11.40 5.50 4.08
CA ILE A 278 -12.22 4.36 4.50
C ILE A 278 -13.59 4.34 3.81
N PRO A 279 -14.31 5.48 3.64
CA PRO A 279 -15.60 5.52 2.92
C PRO A 279 -15.51 5.18 1.42
N GLU A 280 -14.32 5.19 0.81
CA GLU A 280 -14.14 4.73 -0.58
C GLU A 280 -14.18 3.19 -0.70
N VAL A 281 -13.94 2.48 0.42
CA VAL A 281 -13.82 1.01 0.46
C VAL A 281 -14.98 0.36 1.19
N ILE A 282 -15.44 0.97 2.28
CA ILE A 282 -16.49 0.41 3.13
C ILE A 282 -17.82 1.08 2.80
N GLU A 283 -18.79 0.26 2.45
CA GLU A 283 -20.20 0.63 2.36
C GLU A 283 -20.88 0.24 3.68
N HIS A 284 -21.27 1.27 4.47
CA HIS A 284 -21.82 1.08 5.80
C HIS A 284 -23.06 0.18 5.81
N GLY A 285 -23.03 -0.85 6.66
CA GLY A 285 -24.11 -1.82 6.81
C GLY A 285 -24.13 -2.94 5.74
N VAL A 286 -23.27 -2.86 4.72
CA VAL A 286 -23.17 -3.84 3.64
C VAL A 286 -21.93 -4.72 3.80
N ASN A 287 -20.74 -4.13 3.68
CA ASN A 287 -19.46 -4.84 3.76
C ASN A 287 -18.63 -4.49 5.01
N GLY A 288 -19.18 -3.63 5.88
CA GLY A 288 -18.61 -3.22 7.16
C GLY A 288 -19.51 -2.21 7.87
N PHE A 289 -19.11 -1.82 9.07
CA PHE A 289 -19.70 -0.72 9.81
C PHE A 289 -18.68 0.39 9.99
N MET A 290 -19.12 1.65 9.89
CA MET A 290 -18.29 2.83 10.14
C MET A 290 -18.98 3.78 11.11
N SER A 291 -18.20 4.37 12.00
CA SER A 291 -18.60 5.50 12.83
C SER A 291 -17.37 6.19 13.40
N ASN A 292 -17.50 7.47 13.76
CA ASN A 292 -16.49 8.19 14.55
C ASN A 292 -16.91 8.30 16.05
N ASP A 293 -18.06 7.72 16.42
CA ASP A 293 -18.52 7.64 17.80
C ASP A 293 -18.02 6.31 18.44
N PRO A 294 -17.29 6.38 19.57
CA PRO A 294 -16.77 5.20 20.25
C PRO A 294 -17.85 4.21 20.70
N GLU A 295 -19.00 4.70 21.12
CA GLU A 295 -20.11 3.84 21.59
C GLU A 295 -20.77 3.10 20.42
N GLU A 296 -20.94 3.77 19.28
CA GLU A 296 -21.43 3.11 18.07
C GLU A 296 -20.44 2.07 17.55
N LEU A 297 -19.14 2.40 17.48
CA LEU A 297 -18.10 1.43 17.11
C LEU A 297 -18.15 0.20 18.01
N ARG A 298 -18.27 0.42 19.32
CA ARG A 298 -18.40 -0.66 20.29
C ARG A 298 -19.67 -1.49 20.06
N ALA A 299 -20.80 -0.84 19.82
CA ALA A 299 -22.07 -1.51 19.55
C ALA A 299 -21.97 -2.39 18.29
N TYR A 300 -21.30 -1.92 17.21
CA TYR A 300 -21.05 -2.71 16.01
C TYR A 300 -20.11 -3.90 16.27
N CYS A 301 -19.09 -3.73 17.10
CA CYS A 301 -18.23 -4.84 17.51
C CYS A 301 -19.05 -5.92 18.25
N ILE A 302 -19.83 -5.54 19.24
CA ILE A 302 -20.69 -6.47 20.01
C ILE A 302 -21.67 -7.17 19.05
N LYS A 303 -22.34 -6.43 18.20
CA LYS A 303 -23.31 -6.98 17.22
C LYS A 303 -22.68 -8.07 16.35
N LEU A 304 -21.49 -7.87 15.81
CA LEU A 304 -20.81 -8.87 14.99
C LEU A 304 -20.23 -10.03 15.81
N LEU A 305 -19.81 -9.79 17.06
CA LEU A 305 -19.35 -10.85 17.96
C LEU A 305 -20.48 -11.83 18.29
N GLU A 306 -21.69 -11.33 18.51
CA GLU A 306 -22.86 -12.10 18.91
C GLU A 306 -23.61 -12.72 17.73
N ASP A 307 -23.72 -12.02 16.59
CA ASP A 307 -24.42 -12.46 15.38
C ASP A 307 -23.44 -13.01 14.32
N LYS A 308 -23.25 -14.34 14.35
CA LYS A 308 -22.39 -15.04 13.40
C LYS A 308 -22.88 -14.91 11.96
N ASP A 309 -24.18 -15.01 11.73
CA ASP A 309 -24.74 -15.04 10.39
C ASP A 309 -24.61 -13.66 9.72
N LEU A 310 -24.82 -12.59 10.49
CA LEU A 310 -24.54 -11.23 10.04
C LEU A 310 -23.05 -11.03 9.72
N ALA A 311 -22.15 -11.52 10.58
CA ALA A 311 -20.72 -11.40 10.36
C ALA A 311 -20.28 -12.12 9.07
N VAL A 312 -20.77 -13.34 8.83
CA VAL A 312 -20.49 -14.10 7.60
C VAL A 312 -21.07 -13.39 6.37
N LYS A 313 -22.31 -12.92 6.43
CA LYS A 313 -22.95 -12.17 5.33
C LYS A 313 -22.16 -10.94 4.96
N MET A 314 -21.77 -10.14 5.95
CA MET A 314 -21.02 -8.90 5.76
C MET A 314 -19.58 -9.20 5.28
N GLY A 315 -18.94 -10.24 5.80
CA GLY A 315 -17.62 -10.69 5.37
C GLY A 315 -17.60 -11.15 3.91
N ASN A 316 -18.64 -11.85 3.45
CA ASN A 316 -18.79 -12.23 2.04
C ASN A 316 -18.92 -10.98 1.15
N ALA A 317 -19.71 -9.99 1.54
CA ALA A 317 -19.82 -8.73 0.82
C ALA A 317 -18.48 -7.94 0.81
N ALA A 318 -17.74 -7.99 1.93
CA ALA A 318 -16.40 -7.41 2.00
C ALA A 318 -15.44 -8.07 0.99
N ARG A 319 -15.42 -9.40 0.92
CA ARG A 319 -14.63 -10.14 -0.07
C ARG A 319 -15.01 -9.78 -1.51
N THR A 320 -16.31 -9.76 -1.84
CA THR A 320 -16.78 -9.37 -3.17
C THR A 320 -16.26 -7.98 -3.57
N THR A 321 -16.27 -7.01 -2.65
CA THR A 321 -15.70 -5.67 -2.90
C THR A 321 -14.22 -5.72 -3.30
N ILE A 322 -13.42 -6.59 -2.64
CA ILE A 322 -12.00 -6.73 -2.97
C ILE A 322 -11.81 -7.43 -4.33
N GLU A 323 -12.57 -8.49 -4.59
CA GLU A 323 -12.50 -9.23 -5.85
C GLU A 323 -12.88 -8.37 -7.06
N GLU A 324 -13.82 -7.45 -6.89
CA GLU A 324 -14.27 -6.57 -7.98
C GLU A 324 -13.36 -5.36 -8.16
N LYS A 325 -12.98 -4.67 -7.08
CA LYS A 325 -12.36 -3.35 -7.16
C LYS A 325 -10.86 -3.34 -6.87
N TYR A 326 -10.39 -4.20 -5.96
CA TYR A 326 -9.03 -4.14 -5.41
C TYR A 326 -8.22 -5.41 -5.70
N ASN A 327 -8.64 -6.23 -6.66
CA ASN A 327 -7.90 -7.43 -7.03
C ASN A 327 -6.57 -7.09 -7.71
N LEU A 328 -5.64 -8.04 -7.65
CA LEU A 328 -4.30 -7.88 -8.21
C LEU A 328 -4.30 -7.68 -9.73
N GLY A 329 -5.26 -8.27 -10.46
CA GLY A 329 -5.39 -8.09 -11.91
C GLY A 329 -5.67 -6.65 -12.31
N ASN A 330 -6.62 -5.99 -11.61
CA ASN A 330 -6.92 -4.57 -11.82
C ASN A 330 -5.70 -3.69 -11.50
N PHE A 331 -5.01 -3.97 -10.40
CA PHE A 331 -3.80 -3.26 -10.00
C PHE A 331 -2.71 -3.33 -11.07
N VAL A 332 -2.39 -4.54 -11.54
CA VAL A 332 -1.39 -4.78 -12.59
C VAL A 332 -1.77 -4.08 -13.90
N SER A 333 -3.04 -4.17 -14.29
CA SER A 333 -3.55 -3.52 -15.50
C SER A 333 -3.43 -2.00 -15.42
N ASN A 334 -3.84 -1.40 -14.29
CA ASN A 334 -3.78 0.04 -14.07
C ASN A 334 -2.32 0.54 -14.09
N TRP A 335 -1.40 -0.19 -13.45
CA TRP A 335 0.02 0.16 -13.49
C TRP A 335 0.61 0.07 -14.89
N ASN A 336 0.35 -1.02 -15.61
CA ASN A 336 0.84 -1.16 -16.98
C ASN A 336 0.30 -0.06 -17.90
N ASN A 337 -0.98 0.27 -17.78
CA ASN A 337 -1.58 1.37 -18.53
C ASN A 337 -0.89 2.71 -18.24
N LEU A 338 -0.63 3.03 -16.96
CA LEU A 338 0.04 4.26 -16.57
C LEU A 338 1.50 4.28 -17.06
N ILE A 339 2.24 3.20 -16.87
CA ILE A 339 3.64 3.08 -17.28
C ILE A 339 3.79 3.29 -18.79
N TYR A 340 3.01 2.56 -19.61
CA TYR A 340 3.09 2.70 -21.08
C TYR A 340 2.58 4.04 -21.58
N LYS A 341 1.55 4.60 -20.94
CA LYS A 341 1.08 5.97 -21.23
C LYS A 341 2.18 6.98 -20.97
N SER A 342 2.86 6.91 -19.83
CA SER A 342 3.95 7.82 -19.46
C SER A 342 5.10 7.78 -20.46
N ILE A 343 5.49 6.60 -20.94
CA ILE A 343 6.51 6.45 -21.98
C ILE A 343 6.01 6.98 -23.32
N GLY A 344 4.75 6.74 -23.68
CA GLY A 344 4.14 7.21 -24.93
C GLY A 344 4.05 8.72 -25.01
N GLU A 345 3.63 9.39 -23.94
CA GLU A 345 3.52 10.85 -23.87
C GLU A 345 4.87 11.55 -23.79
N PHE A 346 5.88 10.92 -23.21
CA PHE A 346 7.24 11.45 -23.14
C PHE A 346 7.91 11.53 -24.53
N LYS A 347 7.35 10.86 -25.53
CA LYS A 347 7.83 10.87 -26.93
C LYS A 347 7.43 12.13 -27.72
N CYS A 348 6.49 12.90 -27.22
CA CYS A 348 5.99 14.12 -27.88
C CYS A 348 6.65 15.38 -27.34
#